data_5738142e9c65d1e8cc1dae256494a841
#
_entry.id   5738142e9c65d1e8cc1dae256494a841
#
_cell.length_a   1.000
_cell.length_b   1.000
_cell.length_c   1.000
_cell.angle_alpha   90.00
_cell.angle_beta   90.00
_cell.angle_gamma   90.00
#
_symmetry.space_group_name_H-M   'P 1'
#
loop_
_entity.id
_entity.type
_entity.pdbx_description
1 polymer ?
#
loop_
_entity_poly.entity_id
_entity_poly.type
_entity_poly.pdbx_seq_one_letter_code
_entity_poly.pdbx_strand_id
1 'polypeptide(L)'
;GNQCSEALKLTDFALNEAKKLGRNRCYIFNGETYRKFLRKREITQELREAVINGFQGFTAFYQPVFAEDKKVPYGAEALMRFTSEKFGMISPAEFIPILEETGLIIPAGRWMMKEAMGKCSEIRKILSEFRMSINISQVQASKSDVIQDISAEMKRTGLPLEAVIVELTESDLLEQNINEKHFLTELKRMGISLALDDFGTGYSNFHYLSELKPEIIKIDRSFTAKAVADEQEYYLLNQFCTMIHNLDMKICIEGIESAQEW
;
A
#
# COMPACT_ATOMS: atom_id res chain seq x y z
N GLY A 1 -36.93 -26.96 -7.00
CA GLY A 1 -35.47 -27.12 -7.31
C GLY A 1 -34.59 -26.01 -6.75
N ASN A 2 -35.00 -24.75 -6.80
CA ASN A 2 -34.16 -23.61 -6.38
C ASN A 2 -33.84 -23.54 -4.87
N GLN A 3 -34.82 -23.82 -4.00
CA GLN A 3 -34.61 -23.70 -2.54
C GLN A 3 -33.60 -24.72 -2.00
N CYS A 4 -33.57 -25.94 -2.52
CA CYS A 4 -32.62 -26.96 -2.09
C CYS A 4 -31.16 -26.62 -2.52
N SER A 5 -31.00 -26.06 -3.72
CA SER A 5 -29.69 -25.58 -4.21
C SER A 5 -29.16 -24.40 -3.42
N GLU A 6 -30.07 -23.50 -3.00
CA GLU A 6 -29.71 -22.35 -2.18
C GLU A 6 -29.31 -22.78 -0.74
N ALA A 7 -30.06 -23.67 -0.13
CA ALA A 7 -29.74 -24.22 1.18
C ALA A 7 -28.37 -24.91 1.20
N LEU A 8 -28.02 -25.68 0.15
CA LEU A 8 -26.69 -26.29 0.02
C LEU A 8 -25.57 -25.24 -0.06
N LYS A 9 -25.73 -24.16 -0.84
CA LYS A 9 -24.74 -23.08 -0.91
C LYS A 9 -24.53 -22.39 0.45
N LEU A 10 -25.60 -22.14 1.20
CA LEU A 10 -25.53 -21.54 2.53
C LEU A 10 -24.86 -22.47 3.54
N THR A 11 -25.12 -23.78 3.44
CA THR A 11 -24.47 -24.79 4.28
C THR A 11 -22.98 -24.92 3.98
N ASP A 12 -22.58 -24.94 2.70
CA ASP A 12 -21.17 -24.97 2.31
C ASP A 12 -20.43 -23.71 2.77
N PHE A 13 -21.06 -22.55 2.64
CA PHE A 13 -20.51 -21.32 3.17
C PHE A 13 -20.30 -21.41 4.68
N ALA A 14 -21.32 -21.80 5.47
CA ALA A 14 -21.24 -21.91 6.90
C ALA A 14 -20.16 -22.93 7.35
N LEU A 15 -20.04 -24.06 6.65
CA LEU A 15 -19.00 -25.06 6.89
C LEU A 15 -17.58 -24.50 6.64
N ASN A 16 -17.40 -23.75 5.57
CA ASN A 16 -16.12 -23.10 5.26
C ASN A 16 -15.75 -22.04 6.30
N GLU A 17 -16.71 -21.24 6.75
CA GLU A 17 -16.46 -20.25 7.81
C GLU A 17 -16.11 -20.93 9.15
N ALA A 18 -16.80 -22.02 9.51
CA ALA A 18 -16.43 -22.81 10.70
C ALA A 18 -15.00 -23.37 10.61
N LYS A 19 -14.56 -23.80 9.42
CA LYS A 19 -13.19 -24.28 9.18
C LYS A 19 -12.15 -23.16 9.31
N LYS A 20 -12.41 -21.98 8.77
CA LYS A 20 -11.52 -20.79 8.87
C LYS A 20 -11.35 -20.34 10.31
N LEU A 21 -12.42 -20.38 11.10
CA LEU A 21 -12.43 -20.00 12.52
C LEU A 21 -11.73 -21.01 13.44
N GLY A 22 -11.09 -22.07 12.91
CA GLY A 22 -10.28 -23.01 13.68
C GLY A 22 -10.92 -24.40 13.88
N ARG A 23 -11.92 -24.76 13.08
CA ARG A 23 -12.62 -26.07 13.13
C ARG A 23 -13.25 -26.38 14.49
N ASN A 24 -13.83 -27.58 14.66
CA ASN A 24 -14.43 -28.07 15.90
C ASN A 24 -15.37 -27.06 16.60
N ARG A 25 -16.22 -26.38 15.82
CA ARG A 25 -17.19 -25.39 16.29
C ARG A 25 -18.42 -25.31 15.40
N CYS A 26 -19.52 -24.84 15.98
CA CYS A 26 -20.69 -24.47 15.20
C CYS A 26 -20.53 -23.05 14.66
N TYR A 27 -20.97 -22.84 13.43
CA TYR A 27 -21.11 -21.51 12.83
C TYR A 27 -22.61 -21.27 12.56
N ILE A 28 -23.12 -20.19 13.14
CA ILE A 28 -24.49 -19.77 12.89
C ILE A 28 -24.48 -18.87 11.65
N PHE A 29 -25.23 -19.26 10.64
CA PHE A 29 -25.35 -18.50 9.40
C PHE A 29 -25.75 -17.05 9.69
N ASN A 30 -25.02 -16.12 9.11
CA ASN A 30 -25.30 -14.70 9.15
C ASN A 30 -25.41 -14.17 7.71
N GLY A 31 -26.57 -13.61 7.37
CA GLY A 31 -26.85 -13.09 6.04
C GLY A 31 -25.97 -11.90 5.63
N GLU A 32 -25.48 -11.11 6.60
CA GLU A 32 -24.52 -10.02 6.32
C GLU A 32 -23.17 -10.58 5.89
N THR A 33 -22.64 -11.55 6.64
CA THR A 33 -21.36 -12.21 6.32
C THR A 33 -21.44 -12.92 4.96
N TYR A 34 -22.58 -13.54 4.65
CA TYR A 34 -22.79 -14.15 3.34
C TYR A 34 -22.82 -13.12 2.21
N ARG A 35 -23.46 -11.96 2.40
CA ARG A 35 -23.42 -10.87 1.40
C ARG A 35 -22.00 -10.35 1.17
N LYS A 36 -21.21 -10.15 2.25
CA LYS A 36 -19.78 -9.78 2.12
C LYS A 36 -18.98 -10.83 1.35
N PHE A 37 -19.23 -12.11 1.60
CA PHE A 37 -18.60 -13.21 0.85
C PHE A 37 -18.97 -13.18 -0.64
N LEU A 38 -20.25 -13.00 -0.97
CA LEU A 38 -20.68 -12.92 -2.37
C LEU A 38 -20.05 -11.70 -3.06
N ARG A 39 -20.07 -10.55 -2.41
CA ARG A 39 -19.46 -9.31 -2.91
C ARG A 39 -17.96 -9.52 -3.17
N LYS A 40 -17.23 -10.07 -2.21
CA LYS A 40 -15.79 -10.38 -2.37
C LYS A 40 -15.55 -11.31 -3.57
N ARG A 41 -16.39 -12.33 -3.76
CA ARG A 41 -16.29 -13.26 -4.88
C ARG A 41 -16.51 -12.57 -6.22
N GLU A 42 -17.50 -11.71 -6.32
CA GLU A 42 -17.79 -10.94 -7.54
C GLU A 42 -16.64 -9.98 -7.86
N ILE A 43 -16.18 -9.20 -6.89
CA ILE A 43 -15.00 -8.32 -7.05
C ILE A 43 -13.77 -9.12 -7.49
N THR A 44 -13.54 -10.30 -6.90
CA THR A 44 -12.44 -11.19 -7.30
C THR A 44 -12.51 -11.56 -8.77
N GLN A 45 -13.71 -11.86 -9.26
CA GLN A 45 -13.90 -12.22 -10.66
C GLN A 45 -13.64 -11.02 -11.59
N GLU A 46 -14.20 -9.85 -11.25
CA GLU A 46 -13.97 -8.63 -12.03
C GLU A 46 -12.48 -8.24 -12.07
N LEU A 47 -11.77 -8.34 -10.94
CA LEU A 47 -10.32 -8.06 -10.88
C LEU A 47 -9.52 -9.00 -11.78
N ARG A 48 -9.86 -10.29 -11.83
CA ARG A 48 -9.21 -11.25 -12.74
C ARG A 48 -9.44 -10.90 -14.21
N GLU A 49 -10.68 -10.58 -14.54
CA GLU A 49 -11.05 -10.17 -15.90
C GLU A 49 -10.35 -8.87 -16.28
N ALA A 50 -10.32 -7.89 -15.39
CA ALA A 50 -9.65 -6.61 -15.58
C ALA A 50 -8.14 -6.78 -15.86
N VAL A 51 -7.44 -7.62 -15.09
CA VAL A 51 -6.01 -7.91 -15.29
C VAL A 51 -5.76 -8.58 -16.65
N ILE A 52 -6.60 -9.53 -17.05
CA ILE A 52 -6.47 -10.24 -18.34
C ILE A 52 -6.77 -9.29 -19.52
N ASN A 53 -7.73 -8.37 -19.36
CA ASN A 53 -8.18 -7.44 -20.40
C ASN A 53 -7.40 -6.10 -20.39
N GLY A 54 -6.13 -6.11 -19.99
CA GLY A 54 -5.27 -4.93 -20.05
C GLY A 54 -5.56 -3.89 -18.97
N PHE A 55 -5.96 -4.34 -17.78
CA PHE A 55 -6.21 -3.51 -16.58
C PHE A 55 -7.41 -2.56 -16.73
N GLN A 56 -8.44 -2.98 -17.47
CA GLN A 56 -9.68 -2.22 -17.58
C GLN A 56 -10.29 -1.95 -16.20
N GLY A 57 -10.68 -0.70 -15.93
CA GLY A 57 -11.19 -0.26 -14.63
C GLY A 57 -10.10 0.15 -13.62
N PHE A 58 -8.82 -0.21 -13.84
CA PHE A 58 -7.73 0.30 -13.04
C PHE A 58 -7.34 1.73 -13.46
N THR A 59 -7.03 2.56 -12.49
CA THR A 59 -6.58 3.94 -12.71
C THR A 59 -5.50 4.30 -11.67
N ALA A 60 -4.46 5.00 -12.10
CA ALA A 60 -3.46 5.56 -11.19
C ALA A 60 -3.88 6.98 -10.77
N PHE A 61 -4.01 7.19 -9.46
CA PHE A 61 -4.16 8.51 -8.85
C PHE A 61 -2.82 8.93 -8.28
N TYR A 62 -2.60 10.25 -8.17
CA TYR A 62 -1.34 10.81 -7.69
C TYR A 62 -1.64 11.83 -6.60
N GLN A 63 -1.23 11.52 -5.37
CA GLN A 63 -1.38 12.41 -4.24
C GLN A 63 -0.10 13.22 -4.09
N PRO A 64 -0.15 14.58 -4.21
CA PRO A 64 1.05 15.39 -4.15
C PRO A 64 1.60 15.46 -2.73
N VAL A 65 2.96 15.46 -2.65
CA VAL A 65 3.72 15.66 -1.41
C VAL A 65 4.46 16.99 -1.52
N PHE A 66 4.32 17.83 -0.50
CA PHE A 66 4.94 19.14 -0.42
C PHE A 66 6.04 19.15 0.64
N ALA A 67 7.12 19.87 0.38
CA ALA A 67 8.06 20.24 1.44
C ALA A 67 7.52 21.48 2.19
N GLU A 68 7.83 21.58 3.47
CA GLU A 68 7.30 22.59 4.39
C GLU A 68 7.38 24.04 3.87
N ASP A 69 8.45 24.36 3.17
CA ASP A 69 8.75 25.73 2.67
C ASP A 69 8.36 25.94 1.20
N LYS A 70 7.80 24.93 0.52
CA LYS A 70 7.60 24.95 -0.94
C LYS A 70 6.13 24.94 -1.32
N LYS A 71 5.78 25.82 -2.26
CA LYS A 71 4.46 25.84 -2.90
C LYS A 71 4.35 24.89 -4.11
N VAL A 72 5.45 24.23 -4.46
CA VAL A 72 5.53 23.30 -5.58
C VAL A 72 5.69 21.89 -5.00
N PRO A 73 4.98 20.89 -5.53
CA PRO A 73 5.10 19.52 -5.03
C PRO A 73 6.55 19.02 -5.12
N TYR A 74 7.04 18.47 -4.04
CA TYR A 74 8.31 17.75 -3.98
C TYR A 74 8.23 16.41 -4.72
N GLY A 75 7.07 15.78 -4.66
CA GLY A 75 6.80 14.50 -5.27
C GLY A 75 5.31 14.18 -5.28
N ALA A 76 4.99 12.95 -5.56
CA ALA A 76 3.65 12.40 -5.38
C ALA A 76 3.72 10.93 -5.02
N GLU A 77 2.70 10.47 -4.30
CA GLU A 77 2.44 9.06 -4.10
C GLU A 77 1.49 8.55 -5.19
N ALA A 78 1.86 7.43 -5.80
CA ALA A 78 1.07 6.77 -6.82
C ALA A 78 0.13 5.75 -6.17
N LEU A 79 -1.16 6.00 -6.30
CA LEU A 79 -2.23 5.27 -5.61
C LEU A 79 -3.11 4.53 -6.61
N MET A 80 -3.14 3.21 -6.51
CA MET A 80 -4.00 2.37 -7.34
C MET A 80 -5.47 2.59 -6.98
N ARG A 81 -6.32 2.72 -8.01
CA ARG A 81 -7.78 2.79 -7.88
C ARG A 81 -8.40 1.77 -8.81
N PHE A 82 -9.54 1.25 -8.42
CA PHE A 82 -10.30 0.31 -9.23
C PHE A 82 -11.77 0.69 -9.25
N THR A 83 -12.33 0.76 -10.46
CA THR A 83 -13.76 1.01 -10.68
C THR A 83 -14.40 -0.23 -11.30
N SER A 84 -15.25 -0.89 -10.53
CA SER A 84 -16.08 -2.01 -10.96
C SER A 84 -17.24 -1.50 -11.81
N GLU A 85 -17.61 -2.23 -12.83
CA GLU A 85 -18.82 -1.92 -13.63
C GLU A 85 -20.10 -2.04 -12.79
N LYS A 86 -20.11 -3.01 -11.86
CA LYS A 86 -21.26 -3.30 -11.02
C LYS A 86 -21.35 -2.44 -9.76
N PHE A 87 -20.21 -2.20 -9.11
CA PHE A 87 -20.17 -1.61 -7.76
C PHE A 87 -19.63 -0.17 -7.75
N GLY A 88 -19.23 0.38 -8.90
CA GLY A 88 -18.57 1.67 -8.96
C GLY A 88 -17.16 1.62 -8.37
N MET A 89 -16.69 2.71 -7.82
CA MET A 89 -15.35 2.79 -7.22
C MET A 89 -15.26 1.90 -5.98
N ILE A 90 -14.33 0.94 -6.00
CA ILE A 90 -14.03 0.04 -4.89
C ILE A 90 -12.92 0.64 -4.05
N SER A 91 -13.08 0.61 -2.72
CA SER A 91 -12.05 1.09 -1.80
C SER A 91 -10.75 0.25 -1.92
N PRO A 92 -9.56 0.88 -1.90
CA PRO A 92 -8.29 0.16 -1.80
C PRO A 92 -8.25 -0.86 -0.66
N ALA A 93 -8.79 -0.51 0.50
CA ALA A 93 -8.90 -1.42 1.65
C ALA A 93 -9.76 -2.68 1.39
N GLU A 94 -10.58 -2.67 0.32
CA GLU A 94 -11.37 -3.83 -0.08
C GLU A 94 -10.70 -4.62 -1.21
N PHE A 95 -10.16 -3.97 -2.26
CA PHE A 95 -9.66 -4.70 -3.42
C PHE A 95 -8.18 -5.07 -3.34
N ILE A 96 -7.32 -4.30 -2.66
CA ILE A 96 -5.89 -4.63 -2.50
C ILE A 96 -5.69 -5.99 -1.80
N PRO A 97 -6.34 -6.26 -0.65
CA PRO A 97 -6.25 -7.58 -0.02
C PRO A 97 -6.71 -8.74 -0.92
N ILE A 98 -7.70 -8.50 -1.80
CA ILE A 98 -8.14 -9.51 -2.76
C ILE A 98 -7.06 -9.76 -3.83
N LEU A 99 -6.40 -8.72 -4.32
CA LEU A 99 -5.27 -8.86 -5.25
C LEU A 99 -4.12 -9.64 -4.61
N GLU A 100 -3.82 -9.41 -3.35
CA GLU A 100 -2.77 -10.10 -2.59
C GLU A 100 -3.11 -11.58 -2.37
N GLU A 101 -4.30 -11.89 -1.85
CA GLU A 101 -4.77 -13.26 -1.62
C GLU A 101 -4.79 -14.10 -2.91
N THR A 102 -5.06 -13.46 -4.04
CA THR A 102 -5.15 -14.12 -5.34
C THR A 102 -3.85 -14.13 -6.13
N GLY A 103 -2.83 -13.39 -5.66
CA GLY A 103 -1.58 -13.17 -6.38
C GLY A 103 -1.68 -12.20 -7.58
N LEU A 104 -2.87 -11.63 -7.82
CA LEU A 104 -3.07 -10.64 -8.87
C LEU A 104 -2.38 -9.31 -8.57
N ILE A 105 -1.96 -9.08 -7.33
CA ILE A 105 -1.16 -7.91 -6.96
C ILE A 105 0.15 -7.82 -7.73
N ILE A 106 0.73 -8.95 -8.16
CA ILE A 106 1.98 -8.97 -8.92
C ILE A 106 1.80 -8.31 -10.30
N PRO A 107 0.89 -8.77 -11.18
CA PRO A 107 0.67 -8.09 -12.46
C PRO A 107 0.07 -6.70 -12.29
N ALA A 108 -0.81 -6.45 -11.30
CA ALA A 108 -1.38 -5.14 -11.01
C ALA A 108 -0.31 -4.15 -10.54
N GLY A 109 0.62 -4.58 -9.70
CA GLY A 109 1.74 -3.76 -9.24
C GLY A 109 2.72 -3.41 -10.35
N ARG A 110 3.01 -4.34 -11.28
CA ARG A 110 3.79 -4.05 -12.48
C ARG A 110 3.13 -2.98 -13.36
N TRP A 111 1.82 -3.09 -13.56
CA TRP A 111 1.05 -2.08 -14.25
C TRP A 111 1.15 -0.72 -13.55
N MET A 112 0.93 -0.69 -12.23
CA MET A 112 1.01 0.53 -11.44
C MET A 112 2.39 1.18 -11.48
N MET A 113 3.45 0.39 -11.38
CA MET A 113 4.84 0.84 -11.50
C MET A 113 5.10 1.48 -12.87
N LYS A 114 4.62 0.87 -13.94
CA LYS A 114 4.74 1.40 -15.30
C LYS A 114 4.04 2.76 -15.45
N GLU A 115 2.81 2.90 -14.93
CA GLU A 115 2.04 4.15 -14.96
C GLU A 115 2.73 5.23 -14.10
N ALA A 116 3.12 4.90 -12.87
CA ALA A 116 3.75 5.81 -11.93
C ALA A 116 5.09 6.35 -12.46
N MET A 117 5.98 5.47 -12.91
CA MET A 117 7.29 5.87 -13.42
C MET A 117 7.19 6.60 -14.77
N GLY A 118 6.22 6.23 -15.62
CA GLY A 118 5.90 6.97 -16.84
C GLY A 118 5.48 8.40 -16.52
N LYS A 119 4.55 8.57 -15.57
CA LYS A 119 4.08 9.90 -15.12
C LYS A 119 5.19 10.70 -14.45
N CYS A 120 6.03 10.07 -13.64
CA CYS A 120 7.20 10.72 -13.04
C CYS A 120 8.13 11.28 -14.10
N SER A 121 8.45 10.49 -15.14
CA SER A 121 9.30 10.95 -16.26
C SER A 121 8.71 12.14 -17.02
N GLU A 122 7.38 12.20 -17.18
CA GLU A 122 6.69 13.36 -17.78
C GLU A 122 6.84 14.61 -16.90
N ILE A 123 6.57 14.49 -15.58
CA ILE A 123 6.62 15.61 -14.64
C ILE A 123 8.05 16.14 -14.50
N ARG A 124 9.05 15.26 -14.47
CA ARG A 124 10.47 15.65 -14.35
C ARG A 124 11.00 16.47 -15.52
N LYS A 125 10.33 16.52 -16.64
CA LYS A 125 10.64 17.47 -17.73
C LYS A 125 10.42 18.92 -17.32
N ILE A 126 9.57 19.17 -16.30
CA ILE A 126 9.23 20.51 -15.80
C ILE A 126 9.83 20.71 -14.40
N LEU A 127 9.76 19.69 -13.55
CA LEU A 127 10.23 19.66 -12.17
C LEU A 127 11.32 18.59 -12.03
N SER A 128 12.58 18.93 -12.33
CA SER A 128 13.71 17.98 -12.42
C SER A 128 13.92 17.15 -11.16
N GLU A 129 13.61 17.72 -9.97
CA GLU A 129 13.79 17.08 -8.67
C GLU A 129 12.55 16.31 -8.18
N PHE A 130 11.49 16.23 -9.00
CA PHE A 130 10.26 15.54 -8.63
C PHE A 130 10.49 14.05 -8.38
N ARG A 131 9.88 13.51 -7.33
CA ARG A 131 10.00 12.12 -6.92
C ARG A 131 8.63 11.42 -6.94
N MET A 132 8.62 10.13 -7.23
CA MET A 132 7.40 9.33 -7.24
C MET A 132 7.52 8.17 -6.25
N SER A 133 6.61 8.14 -5.30
CA SER A 133 6.46 7.04 -4.36
C SER A 133 5.55 5.94 -4.94
N ILE A 134 5.96 4.69 -4.75
CA ILE A 134 5.27 3.50 -5.24
C ILE A 134 5.15 2.48 -4.12
N ASN A 135 3.93 2.12 -3.78
CA ASN A 135 3.63 1.07 -2.80
C ASN A 135 3.97 -0.31 -3.35
N ILE A 136 4.72 -1.09 -2.59
CA ILE A 136 5.06 -2.50 -2.89
C ILE A 136 4.51 -3.38 -1.77
N SER A 137 3.63 -4.32 -2.10
CA SER A 137 3.11 -5.25 -1.11
C SER A 137 4.12 -6.33 -0.73
N GLN A 138 3.97 -6.90 0.47
CA GLN A 138 4.75 -8.05 0.93
C GLN A 138 4.70 -9.23 -0.06
N VAL A 139 3.52 -9.47 -0.68
CA VAL A 139 3.35 -10.54 -1.67
C VAL A 139 4.24 -10.30 -2.91
N GLN A 140 4.37 -9.05 -3.36
CA GLN A 140 5.26 -8.71 -4.46
C GLN A 140 6.72 -8.89 -4.05
N ALA A 141 7.13 -8.35 -2.91
CA ALA A 141 8.50 -8.45 -2.40
C ALA A 141 8.96 -9.91 -2.19
N SER A 142 8.03 -10.79 -1.78
CA SER A 142 8.35 -12.19 -1.47
C SER A 142 8.23 -13.15 -2.65
N LYS A 143 7.33 -12.87 -3.63
CA LYS A 143 6.94 -13.82 -4.68
C LYS A 143 7.25 -13.36 -6.10
N SER A 144 7.83 -12.18 -6.29
CA SER A 144 8.22 -11.66 -7.59
C SER A 144 9.59 -11.00 -7.56
N ASP A 145 10.18 -10.77 -8.73
CA ASP A 145 11.43 -10.02 -8.85
C ASP A 145 11.14 -8.53 -9.05
N VAL A 146 10.72 -7.87 -7.98
CA VAL A 146 10.41 -6.43 -7.97
C VAL A 146 11.62 -5.59 -8.37
N ILE A 147 12.83 -6.02 -8.00
CA ILE A 147 14.08 -5.33 -8.35
C ILE A 147 14.29 -5.29 -9.86
N GLN A 148 14.05 -6.41 -10.52
CA GLN A 148 14.14 -6.49 -11.98
C GLN A 148 13.05 -5.62 -12.64
N ASP A 149 11.81 -5.65 -12.09
CA ASP A 149 10.70 -4.85 -12.59
C ASP A 149 11.02 -3.34 -12.48
N ILE A 150 11.53 -2.86 -11.34
CA ILE A 150 11.99 -1.47 -11.15
C ILE A 150 13.10 -1.12 -12.15
N SER A 151 14.12 -1.96 -12.25
CA SER A 151 15.26 -1.73 -13.14
C SER A 151 14.85 -1.62 -14.62
N ALA A 152 13.90 -2.47 -15.04
CA ALA A 152 13.36 -2.44 -16.41
C ALA A 152 12.60 -1.14 -16.68
N GLU A 153 11.74 -0.70 -15.74
CA GLU A 153 10.98 0.53 -15.88
C GLU A 153 11.86 1.78 -15.80
N MET A 154 12.88 1.81 -14.97
CA MET A 154 13.88 2.88 -14.94
C MET A 154 14.62 3.00 -16.27
N LYS A 155 15.03 1.87 -16.83
CA LYS A 155 15.67 1.86 -18.17
C LYS A 155 14.72 2.34 -19.26
N ARG A 156 13.44 1.96 -19.21
CA ARG A 156 12.41 2.38 -20.16
C ARG A 156 12.14 3.88 -20.10
N THR A 157 12.07 4.44 -18.89
CA THR A 157 11.68 5.83 -18.64
C THR A 157 12.85 6.81 -18.61
N GLY A 158 14.08 6.31 -18.46
CA GLY A 158 15.28 7.13 -18.26
C GLY A 158 15.34 7.85 -16.92
N LEU A 159 14.54 7.40 -15.93
CA LEU A 159 14.53 8.00 -14.61
C LEU A 159 15.83 7.68 -13.84
N PRO A 160 16.39 8.66 -13.11
CA PRO A 160 17.48 8.40 -12.18
C PRO A 160 16.96 7.73 -10.90
N LEU A 161 17.84 7.07 -10.14
CA LEU A 161 17.47 6.27 -8.96
C LEU A 161 16.73 7.10 -7.90
N GLU A 162 17.19 8.30 -7.67
CA GLU A 162 16.60 9.23 -6.69
C GLU A 162 15.17 9.69 -7.03
N ALA A 163 14.71 9.46 -8.27
CA ALA A 163 13.36 9.83 -8.69
C ALA A 163 12.27 8.87 -8.17
N VAL A 164 12.68 7.68 -7.71
CA VAL A 164 11.75 6.63 -7.26
C VAL A 164 11.91 6.41 -5.76
N ILE A 165 10.80 6.36 -5.06
CA ILE A 165 10.71 5.97 -3.65
C ILE A 165 9.87 4.70 -3.60
N VAL A 166 10.38 3.67 -2.94
CA VAL A 166 9.61 2.46 -2.65
C VAL A 166 8.98 2.61 -1.27
N GLU A 167 7.69 2.38 -1.16
CA GLU A 167 6.97 2.42 0.10
C GLU A 167 6.59 1.01 0.54
N LEU A 168 6.83 0.71 1.81
CA LEU A 168 6.44 -0.52 2.50
C LEU A 168 5.72 -0.16 3.78
N THR A 169 4.67 -0.89 4.15
CA THR A 169 4.02 -0.69 5.44
C THR A 169 4.85 -1.27 6.59
N GLU A 170 4.66 -0.74 7.81
CA GLU A 170 5.29 -1.29 9.01
C GLU A 170 4.96 -2.79 9.18
N SER A 171 3.72 -3.17 8.87
CA SER A 171 3.24 -4.56 8.98
C SER A 171 3.96 -5.51 8.02
N ASP A 172 4.31 -5.04 6.82
CA ASP A 172 5.04 -5.83 5.82
C ASP A 172 6.43 -6.23 6.30
N LEU A 173 7.00 -5.48 7.24
CA LEU A 173 8.35 -5.72 7.76
C LEU A 173 8.40 -6.72 8.92
N LEU A 174 7.27 -7.00 9.58
CA LEU A 174 7.23 -7.86 10.77
C LEU A 174 7.38 -9.36 10.44
N GLU A 175 6.98 -9.78 9.25
CA GLU A 175 7.00 -11.18 8.80
C GLU A 175 8.13 -11.48 7.80
N GLN A 176 9.31 -10.91 8.00
CA GLN A 176 10.42 -11.03 7.05
C GLN A 176 10.83 -12.47 6.76
N ASN A 177 10.56 -12.91 5.55
CA ASN A 177 11.15 -14.12 4.99
C ASN A 177 12.47 -13.82 4.25
N ILE A 178 13.17 -14.88 3.79
CA ILE A 178 14.47 -14.76 3.12
C ILE A 178 14.40 -13.87 1.87
N ASN A 179 13.31 -13.94 1.11
CA ASN A 179 13.15 -13.17 -0.13
C ASN A 179 12.96 -11.68 0.14
N GLU A 180 12.24 -11.32 1.20
CA GLU A 180 12.05 -9.93 1.63
C GLU A 180 13.37 -9.30 2.10
N LYS A 181 14.17 -10.03 2.87
CA LYS A 181 15.51 -9.57 3.26
C LYS A 181 16.41 -9.35 2.03
N HIS A 182 16.31 -10.21 1.05
CA HIS A 182 17.03 -10.05 -0.21
C HIS A 182 16.55 -8.80 -0.96
N PHE A 183 15.25 -8.61 -1.09
CA PHE A 183 14.63 -7.43 -1.72
C PHE A 183 15.11 -6.12 -1.07
N LEU A 184 15.03 -6.01 0.27
CA LEU A 184 15.51 -4.82 1.01
C LEU A 184 17.01 -4.59 0.82
N THR A 185 17.80 -5.65 0.82
CA THR A 185 19.25 -5.56 0.60
C THR A 185 19.58 -5.04 -0.80
N GLU A 186 18.86 -5.52 -1.81
CA GLU A 186 19.05 -5.08 -3.19
C GLU A 186 18.56 -3.64 -3.42
N LEU A 187 17.43 -3.23 -2.83
CA LEU A 187 16.99 -1.82 -2.86
C LEU A 187 18.07 -0.90 -2.33
N LYS A 188 18.65 -1.25 -1.16
CA LYS A 188 19.72 -0.48 -0.53
C LYS A 188 20.98 -0.46 -1.39
N ARG A 189 21.38 -1.61 -1.97
CA ARG A 189 22.55 -1.72 -2.86
C ARG A 189 22.39 -0.87 -4.12
N MET A 190 21.17 -0.76 -4.65
CA MET A 190 20.88 0.10 -5.79
C MET A 190 20.84 1.58 -5.42
N GLY A 191 20.67 1.94 -4.18
CA GLY A 191 20.48 3.31 -3.72
C GLY A 191 19.08 3.86 -3.99
N ILE A 192 18.09 3.00 -4.11
CA ILE A 192 16.68 3.40 -4.21
C ILE A 192 16.18 3.78 -2.83
N SER A 193 15.51 4.92 -2.74
CA SER A 193 14.95 5.41 -1.49
C SER A 193 13.82 4.52 -0.99
N LEU A 194 13.85 4.23 0.31
CA LEU A 194 12.80 3.49 1.01
C LEU A 194 12.02 4.45 1.90
N ALA A 195 10.69 4.40 1.84
CA ALA A 195 9.79 5.01 2.80
C ALA A 195 9.08 3.92 3.60
N LEU A 196 8.92 4.16 4.88
CA LEU A 196 8.16 3.30 5.78
C LEU A 196 6.81 3.95 6.03
N ASP A 197 5.74 3.28 5.59
CA ASP A 197 4.37 3.77 5.63
C ASP A 197 3.59 3.28 6.85
N ASP A 198 2.51 4.00 7.20
CA ASP A 198 1.62 3.71 8.33
C ASP A 198 2.36 3.56 9.68
N PHE A 199 3.49 4.23 9.86
CA PHE A 199 4.33 4.03 11.04
C PHE A 199 3.61 4.45 12.32
N GLY A 200 3.67 3.54 13.32
CA GLY A 200 3.07 3.73 14.64
C GLY A 200 1.65 3.21 14.78
N THR A 201 1.03 2.70 13.71
CA THR A 201 -0.31 2.07 13.80
C THR A 201 -0.25 0.62 14.28
N GLY A 202 0.94 0.02 14.29
CA GLY A 202 1.20 -1.37 14.67
C GLY A 202 2.11 -1.51 15.90
N TYR A 203 2.82 -2.62 15.97
CA TYR A 203 3.85 -2.88 16.99
C TYR A 203 5.19 -2.29 16.55
N SER A 204 5.35 -0.98 16.67
CA SER A 204 6.55 -0.27 16.27
C SER A 204 7.81 -0.86 16.91
N ASN A 205 8.60 -1.57 16.11
CA ASN A 205 9.86 -2.12 16.55
C ASN A 205 11.01 -1.21 16.09
N PHE A 206 11.46 -0.32 16.97
CA PHE A 206 12.57 0.60 16.71
C PHE A 206 13.87 -0.08 16.26
N HIS A 207 14.01 -1.38 16.53
CA HIS A 207 15.17 -2.14 16.06
C HIS A 207 15.23 -2.19 14.53
N TYR A 208 14.09 -2.32 13.87
CA TYR A 208 14.02 -2.32 12.41
C TYR A 208 14.42 -0.97 11.80
N LEU A 209 14.11 0.16 12.45
CA LEU A 209 14.52 1.47 11.96
C LEU A 209 16.05 1.58 11.88
N SER A 210 16.76 1.03 12.88
CA SER A 210 18.23 1.07 12.92
C SER A 210 18.87 0.14 11.88
N GLU A 211 18.23 -0.96 11.52
CA GLU A 211 18.74 -1.91 10.52
C GLU A 211 18.42 -1.46 9.09
N LEU A 212 17.15 -1.07 8.84
CA LEU A 212 16.67 -0.70 7.51
C LEU A 212 17.16 0.66 7.09
N LYS A 213 17.21 1.62 8.03
CA LYS A 213 17.54 3.03 7.77
C LYS A 213 16.75 3.58 6.58
N PRO A 214 15.41 3.59 6.64
CA PRO A 214 14.60 4.18 5.58
C PRO A 214 14.95 5.66 5.43
N GLU A 215 14.83 6.21 4.23
CA GLU A 215 15.04 7.64 4.03
C GLU A 215 13.89 8.45 4.60
N ILE A 216 12.67 7.90 4.53
CA ILE A 216 11.43 8.60 4.91
C ILE A 216 10.60 7.74 5.85
N ILE A 217 10.08 8.35 6.90
CA ILE A 217 9.04 7.79 7.76
C ILE A 217 7.75 8.57 7.48
N LYS A 218 6.68 7.85 7.07
CA LYS A 218 5.35 8.42 6.87
C LYS A 218 4.54 8.22 8.14
N ILE A 219 4.04 9.33 8.68
CA ILE A 219 3.24 9.34 9.91
C ILE A 219 1.78 9.37 9.52
N ASP A 220 1.04 8.34 9.94
CA ASP A 220 -0.39 8.20 9.66
C ASP A 220 -1.19 9.38 10.23
N ARG A 221 -2.23 9.76 9.50
CA ARG A 221 -3.18 10.82 9.84
C ARG A 221 -3.71 10.75 11.28
N SER A 222 -3.90 9.57 11.84
CA SER A 222 -4.44 9.41 13.19
C SER A 222 -3.58 10.04 14.27
N PHE A 223 -2.26 10.14 14.07
CA PHE A 223 -1.35 10.83 14.99
C PHE A 223 -1.53 12.35 14.93
N THR A 224 -1.62 12.90 13.73
CA THR A 224 -1.82 14.34 13.53
C THR A 224 -3.15 14.80 14.13
N ALA A 225 -4.23 14.04 13.85
CA ALA A 225 -5.55 14.34 14.39
C ALA A 225 -5.59 14.30 15.93
N LYS A 226 -4.88 13.36 16.57
CA LYS A 226 -4.75 13.30 18.03
C LYS A 226 -3.93 14.46 18.58
N ALA A 227 -2.80 14.77 17.94
CA ALA A 227 -1.92 15.86 18.37
C ALA A 227 -2.58 17.24 18.33
N VAL A 228 -3.51 17.47 17.39
CA VAL A 228 -4.31 18.72 17.36
C VAL A 228 -5.31 18.79 18.52
N ALA A 229 -5.81 17.64 18.98
CA ALA A 229 -6.84 17.55 20.00
C ALA A 229 -6.30 17.49 21.44
N ASP A 230 -5.06 17.04 21.64
CA ASP A 230 -4.47 16.77 22.95
C ASP A 230 -3.00 17.19 23.03
N GLU A 231 -2.64 17.99 24.06
CA GLU A 231 -1.29 18.51 24.25
C GLU A 231 -0.25 17.40 24.57
N GLN A 232 -0.65 16.32 25.23
CA GLN A 232 0.23 15.20 25.51
C GLN A 232 0.55 14.43 24.23
N GLU A 233 -0.45 14.21 23.39
CA GLU A 233 -0.27 13.57 22.06
C GLU A 233 0.62 14.43 21.15
N TYR A 234 0.43 15.77 21.17
CA TYR A 234 1.32 16.69 20.47
C TYR A 234 2.76 16.57 20.96
N TYR A 235 2.97 16.57 22.29
CA TYR A 235 4.31 16.39 22.86
C TYR A 235 4.95 15.07 22.45
N LEU A 236 4.20 13.98 22.47
CA LEU A 236 4.69 12.65 22.04
C LEU A 236 5.08 12.64 20.57
N LEU A 237 4.24 13.19 19.71
CA LEU A 237 4.53 13.30 18.28
C LEU A 237 5.80 14.13 18.03
N ASN A 238 5.95 15.26 18.72
CA ASN A 238 7.13 16.11 18.59
C ASN A 238 8.43 15.41 19.03
N GLN A 239 8.38 14.65 20.16
CA GLN A 239 9.54 13.86 20.60
C GLN A 239 9.87 12.75 19.60
N PHE A 240 8.85 12.12 19.03
CA PHE A 240 9.02 11.12 17.97
C PHE A 240 9.68 11.74 16.73
N CYS A 241 9.19 12.87 16.24
CA CYS A 241 9.79 13.59 15.11
C CYS A 241 11.25 13.97 15.38
N THR A 242 11.54 14.44 16.58
CA THR A 242 12.91 14.77 17.01
C THR A 242 13.83 13.54 16.96
N MET A 243 13.34 12.40 17.43
CA MET A 243 14.09 11.15 17.39
C MET A 243 14.39 10.71 15.94
N ILE A 244 13.42 10.77 15.06
CA ILE A 244 13.56 10.40 13.64
C ILE A 244 14.59 11.31 12.94
N HIS A 245 14.52 12.63 13.17
CA HIS A 245 15.51 13.57 12.64
C HIS A 245 16.93 13.32 13.16
N ASN A 246 17.09 12.93 14.43
CA ASN A 246 18.39 12.58 15.00
C ASN A 246 18.97 11.29 14.42
N LEU A 247 18.17 10.49 13.72
CA LEU A 247 18.60 9.31 12.97
C LEU A 247 18.86 9.60 11.48
N ASP A 248 18.91 10.88 11.08
CA ASP A 248 19.08 11.36 9.71
C ASP A 248 17.99 10.86 8.74
N MET A 249 16.78 10.63 9.25
CA MET A 249 15.61 10.26 8.44
C MET A 249 14.69 11.47 8.26
N LYS A 250 13.97 11.50 7.14
CA LYS A 250 12.94 12.51 6.85
C LYS A 250 11.58 12.04 7.35
N ILE A 251 10.70 12.99 7.61
CA ILE A 251 9.31 12.72 8.01
C ILE A 251 8.38 13.22 6.93
N CYS A 252 7.39 12.41 6.59
CA CYS A 252 6.23 12.80 5.79
C CYS A 252 4.99 12.66 6.68
N ILE A 253 4.31 13.76 6.95
CA ILE A 253 3.06 13.76 7.71
C ILE A 253 1.91 13.64 6.73
N GLU A 254 1.03 12.68 6.96
CA GLU A 254 -0.11 12.41 6.11
C GLU A 254 -1.41 13.04 6.63
N GLY A 255 -2.37 13.21 5.69
CA GLY A 255 -3.72 13.60 6.02
C GLY A 255 -3.88 15.02 6.56
N ILE A 256 -2.98 15.93 6.24
CA ILE A 256 -3.13 17.36 6.56
C ILE A 256 -4.28 17.94 5.74
N GLU A 257 -5.42 18.21 6.37
CA GLU A 257 -6.63 18.74 5.75
C GLU A 257 -6.97 20.17 6.18
N SER A 258 -6.33 20.65 7.25
CA SER A 258 -6.61 21.97 7.83
C SER A 258 -5.35 22.73 8.16
N ALA A 259 -5.48 24.08 8.29
CA ALA A 259 -4.39 24.94 8.73
C ALA A 259 -3.97 24.71 10.20
N GLN A 260 -4.79 24.00 10.98
CA GLN A 260 -4.46 23.65 12.36
C GLN A 260 -3.58 22.40 12.45
N GLU A 261 -3.68 21.53 11.45
CA GLU A 261 -2.86 20.33 11.32
C GLU A 261 -1.50 20.63 10.65
N TRP A 262 -1.42 21.73 9.90
CA TRP A 262 -0.18 22.25 9.31
C TRP A 262 0.66 22.98 10.37
#